data_f27ad2bf839c291ea230b8b3eee124c0
#
_entry.id   f27ad2bf839c291ea230b8b3eee124c0
#
_cell.length_a   1.000
_cell.length_b   1.000
_cell.length_c   1.000
_cell.angle_alpha   90.00
_cell.angle_beta   90.00
_cell.angle_gamma   90.00
#
_symmetry.space_group_name_H-M   'P 1'
#
loop_
_entity.id
_entity.type
_entity.pdbx_description
1 polymer ?
#
loop_
_entity_poly.entity_id
_entity_poly.type
_entity_poly.pdbx_seq_one_letter_code
_entity_poly.pdbx_strand_id
1 'polypeptide(L)'
;MVFLLGFLLLSIVHAGTEDWHKIARDLLQEQLKLQTNTNKAKNIILFIGDGMGIPTITSARIYKGQQMNKTGEETVFKFEEFPNVALSKTYGSDRQIPDSSQTATALMCGEKANFYTIGVNDKVSQGDCASEIPSNKLTSILDHFIADGRSGGFVTTSRLTHATPGSSYAHTANRAWESNEKMKDVPEKCKDIAYQFVYDNTKIQVAMGGGRRHFLPNTTKDPEYNTKYGRRVDGQNLITEWQKKQDAKGRNHRYVWNKGEFDSVDPQSTDYLLGLFEYSHMQYEVDRDTSSNGEPSITEMVEKAIRILKKNSNGFFLLVEGSNIDIAHHDSLAAKALTETVSLDKAVTKALELTNEEDTLVIVTADHSHVFSMGGYNYRGNDILGLANPIDYEPPLDGMPYTTLNYANGPGVNFTSGKRPNLTNVDTTSFDYIPQAAVPVEYETHGGEDVPIFSKGPMSHLLNGVKEQHYVAHVMQYAACVGDFKDDSHCKNTEPKPTCSSCLFTWDRVTLFLSLIGIYLQQFYFL
;
A
#
# COMPACT_ATOMS: atom_id res chain seq x y z
N MET A 1 35.21 36.44 45.95
CA MET A 1 33.85 36.25 45.42
C MET A 1 33.98 36.35 43.92
N VAL A 2 34.20 35.19 43.26
CA VAL A 2 34.45 35.10 41.83
C VAL A 2 33.17 34.57 41.19
N PHE A 3 32.53 35.41 40.35
CA PHE A 3 31.38 35.00 39.56
C PHE A 3 31.87 34.15 38.37
N LEU A 4 31.54 32.86 38.35
CA LEU A 4 31.62 32.03 37.16
C LEU A 4 30.39 32.30 36.29
N LEU A 5 30.56 33.01 35.17
CA LEU A 5 29.61 33.04 34.08
C LEU A 5 29.74 31.75 33.30
N GLY A 6 28.75 30.85 33.43
CA GLY A 6 28.62 29.71 32.57
C GLY A 6 28.06 30.16 31.21
N PHE A 7 28.88 30.13 30.16
CA PHE A 7 28.43 30.21 28.78
C PHE A 7 27.79 28.89 28.40
N LEU A 8 26.44 28.87 28.31
CA LEU A 8 25.72 27.84 27.56
C LEU A 8 26.03 28.08 26.07
N LEU A 9 26.94 27.27 25.52
CA LEU A 9 27.11 27.14 24.10
C LEU A 9 25.88 26.41 23.55
N LEU A 10 24.87 27.15 23.08
CA LEU A 10 23.92 26.61 22.12
C LEU A 10 24.73 26.24 20.87
N SER A 11 24.94 24.96 20.65
CA SER A 11 25.39 24.44 19.36
C SER A 11 24.26 24.70 18.35
N ILE A 12 24.30 25.86 17.70
CA ILE A 12 23.57 26.07 16.45
C ILE A 12 24.21 25.07 15.47
N VAL A 13 23.53 23.97 15.21
CA VAL A 13 23.87 23.10 14.09
C VAL A 13 23.69 23.98 12.85
N HIS A 14 24.78 24.55 12.35
CA HIS A 14 24.79 25.11 11.01
C HIS A 14 24.54 23.92 10.08
N ALA A 15 23.31 23.78 9.59
CA ALA A 15 23.06 23.02 8.39
C ALA A 15 24.02 23.60 7.35
N GLY A 16 24.98 22.79 6.87
CA GLY A 16 25.92 23.22 5.86
C GLY A 16 25.13 23.83 4.71
N THR A 17 25.65 24.91 4.11
CA THR A 17 24.99 25.53 2.95
C THR A 17 24.89 24.49 1.85
N GLU A 18 23.70 23.91 1.65
CA GLU A 18 23.43 22.95 0.59
C GLU A 18 23.64 23.64 -0.77
N ASP A 19 24.37 23.00 -1.65
CA ASP A 19 24.49 23.47 -3.04
C ASP A 19 23.23 23.04 -3.83
N TRP A 20 22.16 23.83 -3.72
CA TRP A 20 20.89 23.59 -4.41
C TRP A 20 21.05 23.47 -5.93
N HIS A 21 22.00 24.18 -6.53
CA HIS A 21 22.30 24.06 -7.96
C HIS A 21 22.91 22.72 -8.32
N LYS A 22 23.81 22.22 -7.47
CA LYS A 22 24.39 20.89 -7.67
C LYS A 22 23.32 19.81 -7.54
N ILE A 23 22.51 19.86 -6.47
CA ILE A 23 21.40 18.90 -6.23
C ILE A 23 20.46 18.87 -7.44
N ALA A 24 20.02 20.04 -7.91
CA ALA A 24 19.12 20.12 -9.06
C ALA A 24 19.75 19.57 -10.36
N ARG A 25 21.04 19.84 -10.60
CA ARG A 25 21.75 19.31 -11.78
C ARG A 25 21.90 17.77 -11.70
N ASP A 26 22.24 17.24 -10.53
CA ASP A 26 22.41 15.81 -10.35
C ASP A 26 21.08 15.08 -10.59
N LEU A 27 19.97 15.57 -10.01
CA LEU A 27 18.63 15.04 -10.25
C LEU A 27 18.23 15.11 -11.75
N LEU A 28 18.52 16.24 -12.43
CA LEU A 28 18.24 16.36 -13.86
C LEU A 28 19.05 15.32 -14.68
N GLN A 29 20.31 15.11 -14.33
CA GLN A 29 21.15 14.12 -15.03
C GLN A 29 20.68 12.69 -14.80
N GLU A 30 20.11 12.38 -13.65
CA GLU A 30 19.46 11.10 -13.38
C GLU A 30 18.20 10.92 -14.25
N GLN A 31 17.33 11.93 -14.30
CA GLN A 31 16.11 11.89 -15.11
C GLN A 31 16.40 11.71 -16.61
N LEU A 32 17.45 12.35 -17.13
CA LEU A 32 17.85 12.24 -18.53
C LEU A 32 18.35 10.82 -18.92
N LYS A 33 18.68 9.98 -17.95
CA LYS A 33 19.13 8.59 -18.18
C LYS A 33 17.98 7.60 -18.15
N LEU A 34 16.80 8.00 -17.70
CA LEU A 34 15.66 7.10 -17.59
C LEU A 34 15.26 6.56 -18.95
N GLN A 35 15.05 5.26 -19.00
CA GLN A 35 14.54 4.56 -20.17
C GLN A 35 13.19 3.92 -19.84
N THR A 36 12.28 3.99 -20.80
CA THR A 36 10.96 3.37 -20.66
C THR A 36 11.08 1.85 -20.76
N ASN A 37 10.70 1.14 -19.70
CA ASN A 37 10.59 -0.31 -19.73
C ASN A 37 9.24 -0.71 -20.36
N THR A 38 9.27 -1.25 -21.57
CA THR A 38 8.09 -1.74 -22.30
C THR A 38 8.02 -3.27 -22.36
N ASN A 39 8.74 -3.96 -21.50
CA ASN A 39 8.68 -5.41 -21.39
C ASN A 39 7.29 -5.86 -20.89
N LYS A 40 6.99 -7.15 -21.04
CA LYS A 40 5.85 -7.79 -20.40
C LYS A 40 6.17 -8.02 -18.91
N ALA A 41 5.26 -7.65 -18.01
CA ALA A 41 5.39 -7.95 -16.60
C ALA A 41 5.15 -9.46 -16.35
N LYS A 42 6.17 -10.14 -15.88
CA LYS A 42 6.06 -11.51 -15.39
C LYS A 42 5.44 -11.53 -14.00
N ASN A 43 5.87 -10.60 -13.17
CA ASN A 43 5.39 -10.43 -11.80
C ASN A 43 4.78 -9.05 -11.62
N ILE A 44 3.80 -8.95 -10.71
CA ILE A 44 3.28 -7.66 -10.22
C ILE A 44 3.24 -7.70 -8.70
N ILE A 45 3.70 -6.64 -8.07
CA ILE A 45 3.52 -6.38 -6.64
C ILE A 45 2.82 -5.04 -6.48
N LEU A 46 1.62 -5.08 -5.91
CA LEU A 46 0.84 -3.90 -5.56
C LEU A 46 0.93 -3.65 -4.06
N PHE A 47 1.55 -2.56 -3.67
CA PHE A 47 1.56 -2.06 -2.30
C PHE A 47 0.47 -1.02 -2.12
N ILE A 48 -0.36 -1.20 -1.11
CA ILE A 48 -1.38 -0.24 -0.69
C ILE A 48 -1.06 0.17 0.75
N GLY A 49 -0.73 1.44 0.96
CA GLY A 49 -0.79 2.05 2.28
C GLY A 49 -2.22 2.55 2.47
N ASP A 50 -3.02 1.80 3.23
CA ASP A 50 -4.40 2.16 3.51
C ASP A 50 -4.43 3.52 4.21
N GLY A 51 -5.16 4.49 3.65
CA GLY A 51 -5.21 5.84 4.18
C GLY A 51 -3.92 6.68 4.04
N MET A 52 -2.92 6.22 3.29
CA MET A 52 -1.60 6.85 3.14
C MET A 52 -1.62 8.02 2.15
N GLY A 53 -2.31 9.11 2.51
CA GLY A 53 -2.34 10.34 1.71
C GLY A 53 -1.00 11.08 1.67
N ILE A 54 -0.93 12.13 0.84
CA ILE A 54 0.29 12.96 0.69
C ILE A 54 0.80 13.53 2.03
N PRO A 55 -0.06 14.08 2.92
CA PRO A 55 0.42 14.58 4.21
C PRO A 55 1.04 13.47 5.08
N THR A 56 0.49 12.25 5.03
CA THR A 56 1.03 11.09 5.74
C THR A 56 2.42 10.73 5.22
N ILE A 57 2.60 10.62 3.90
CA ILE A 57 3.89 10.32 3.27
C ILE A 57 4.92 11.39 3.64
N THR A 58 4.56 12.67 3.51
CA THR A 58 5.48 13.78 3.81
C THR A 58 5.92 13.78 5.28
N SER A 59 4.97 13.66 6.20
CA SER A 59 5.26 13.62 7.64
C SER A 59 6.07 12.39 8.04
N ALA A 60 5.74 11.22 7.49
CA ALA A 60 6.45 9.97 7.78
C ALA A 60 7.88 9.96 7.22
N ARG A 61 8.11 10.61 6.06
CA ARG A 61 9.45 10.81 5.50
C ARG A 61 10.32 11.66 6.42
N ILE A 62 9.79 12.79 6.93
CA ILE A 62 10.48 13.64 7.91
C ILE A 62 10.76 12.84 9.19
N TYR A 63 9.77 12.12 9.70
CA TYR A 63 9.91 11.26 10.87
C TYR A 63 11.03 10.21 10.69
N LYS A 64 11.05 9.52 9.54
CA LYS A 64 12.12 8.57 9.18
C LYS A 64 13.51 9.21 9.25
N GLY A 65 13.67 10.43 8.72
CA GLY A 65 14.93 11.17 8.75
C GLY A 65 15.33 11.58 10.16
N GLN A 66 14.37 12.05 10.95
CA GLN A 66 14.63 12.43 12.34
C GLN A 66 15.03 11.24 13.22
N GLN A 67 14.48 10.06 12.99
CA GLN A 67 14.95 8.82 13.63
C GLN A 67 16.42 8.48 13.28
N MET A 68 16.96 9.00 12.18
CA MET A 68 18.34 8.88 11.77
C MET A 68 19.22 10.08 12.20
N ASN A 69 18.73 10.92 13.11
CA ASN A 69 19.40 12.14 13.58
C ASN A 69 19.69 13.15 12.45
N LYS A 70 18.79 13.24 11.46
CA LYS A 70 18.79 14.25 10.39
C LYS A 70 17.68 15.28 10.64
N THR A 71 17.67 16.35 9.87
CA THR A 71 16.54 17.32 9.88
C THR A 71 15.24 16.65 9.43
N GLY A 72 15.31 15.79 8.40
CA GLY A 72 14.25 14.88 7.97
C GLY A 72 13.64 15.24 6.62
N GLU A 73 13.54 16.53 6.30
CA GLU A 73 12.89 17.03 5.08
C GLU A 73 13.55 16.52 3.78
N GLU A 74 14.86 16.33 3.81
CA GLU A 74 15.67 15.82 2.69
C GLU A 74 15.68 14.28 2.56
N THR A 75 15.06 13.59 3.50
CA THR A 75 14.96 12.12 3.46
C THR A 75 13.97 11.69 2.37
N VAL A 76 14.16 10.51 1.79
CA VAL A 76 13.24 9.92 0.82
C VAL A 76 12.86 8.52 1.23
N PHE A 77 11.67 8.11 0.89
CA PHE A 77 11.26 6.71 0.91
C PHE A 77 11.76 5.97 -0.32
N LYS A 78 11.91 4.66 -0.24
CA LYS A 78 12.37 3.85 -1.38
C LYS A 78 11.42 3.94 -2.57
N PHE A 79 10.12 4.01 -2.33
CA PHE A 79 9.14 4.17 -3.38
C PHE A 79 9.10 5.59 -3.98
N GLU A 80 9.57 6.62 -3.28
CA GLU A 80 9.69 7.98 -3.83
C GLU A 80 10.84 8.11 -4.85
N GLU A 81 11.78 7.14 -4.87
CA GLU A 81 12.82 7.03 -5.91
C GLU A 81 12.29 6.41 -7.23
N PHE A 82 11.02 6.02 -7.30
CA PHE A 82 10.45 5.41 -8.49
C PHE A 82 10.30 6.43 -9.63
N PRO A 83 10.57 6.03 -10.89
CA PRO A 83 10.64 6.98 -12.00
C PRO A 83 9.29 7.57 -12.44
N ASN A 84 8.18 6.92 -12.11
CA ASN A 84 6.86 7.34 -12.57
C ASN A 84 5.94 7.61 -11.40
N VAL A 85 5.30 8.79 -11.43
CA VAL A 85 4.35 9.25 -10.41
C VAL A 85 3.08 9.72 -11.09
N ALA A 86 1.95 9.34 -10.52
CA ALA A 86 0.61 9.80 -10.88
C ALA A 86 -0.18 10.21 -9.64
N LEU A 87 -1.32 10.86 -9.85
CA LEU A 87 -2.35 11.07 -8.84
C LEU A 87 -3.59 10.25 -9.18
N SER A 88 -4.22 9.69 -8.18
CA SER A 88 -5.42 8.85 -8.27
C SER A 88 -6.63 9.53 -7.66
N LYS A 89 -7.71 9.64 -8.43
CA LYS A 89 -9.02 10.12 -7.94
C LYS A 89 -9.74 9.00 -7.18
N THR A 90 -9.93 9.18 -5.89
CA THR A 90 -10.34 8.10 -4.96
C THR A 90 -11.86 7.92 -4.81
N TYR A 91 -12.70 8.87 -5.22
CA TYR A 91 -14.14 8.82 -5.04
C TYR A 91 -14.78 7.50 -5.50
N GLY A 92 -15.78 7.03 -4.78
CA GLY A 92 -16.57 5.84 -5.14
C GLY A 92 -17.69 6.16 -6.13
N SER A 93 -18.48 5.15 -6.55
CA SER A 93 -19.59 5.39 -7.48
C SER A 93 -20.72 6.24 -6.86
N ASP A 94 -20.89 6.19 -5.53
CA ASP A 94 -21.96 6.86 -4.80
C ASP A 94 -21.48 7.78 -3.66
N ARG A 95 -20.15 7.96 -3.47
CA ARG A 95 -19.55 8.79 -2.42
C ARG A 95 -18.40 9.64 -2.95
N GLN A 96 -18.36 10.91 -2.53
CA GLN A 96 -17.22 11.79 -2.79
C GLN A 96 -15.98 11.36 -2.02
N ILE A 97 -16.16 10.90 -0.78
CA ILE A 97 -15.12 10.37 0.08
C ILE A 97 -15.40 8.88 0.23
N PRO A 98 -14.51 8.00 -0.22
CA PRO A 98 -14.75 6.57 -0.28
C PRO A 98 -14.48 5.87 1.05
N ASP A 99 -14.91 4.62 1.16
CA ASP A 99 -14.34 3.65 2.09
C ASP A 99 -13.40 2.66 1.37
N SER A 100 -12.58 1.95 2.14
CA SER A 100 -11.58 1.02 1.58
C SER A 100 -12.18 -0.10 0.72
N SER A 101 -13.47 -0.46 0.90
CA SER A 101 -14.10 -1.50 0.05
C SER A 101 -14.32 -1.02 -1.39
N GLN A 102 -14.69 0.26 -1.56
CA GLN A 102 -14.85 0.88 -2.87
C GLN A 102 -13.52 1.03 -3.60
N THR A 103 -12.54 1.58 -2.89
CA THR A 103 -11.20 1.86 -3.43
C THR A 103 -10.44 0.59 -3.76
N ALA A 104 -10.46 -0.40 -2.87
CA ALA A 104 -9.83 -1.69 -3.13
C ALA A 104 -10.51 -2.43 -4.29
N THR A 105 -11.85 -2.38 -4.42
CA THR A 105 -12.54 -2.94 -5.58
C THR A 105 -12.08 -2.26 -6.87
N ALA A 106 -11.92 -0.92 -6.86
CA ALA A 106 -11.41 -0.19 -8.02
C ALA A 106 -9.98 -0.63 -8.38
N LEU A 107 -9.07 -0.71 -7.39
CA LEU A 107 -7.67 -1.09 -7.57
C LEU A 107 -7.50 -2.56 -8.00
N MET A 108 -8.35 -3.46 -7.50
CA MET A 108 -8.21 -4.90 -7.76
C MET A 108 -9.01 -5.38 -8.96
N CYS A 109 -10.18 -4.79 -9.22
CA CYS A 109 -11.12 -5.30 -10.23
C CYS A 109 -11.31 -4.36 -11.43
N GLY A 110 -10.85 -3.10 -11.36
CA GLY A 110 -10.91 -2.17 -12.48
C GLY A 110 -12.26 -1.47 -12.68
N GLU A 111 -13.16 -1.54 -11.71
CA GLU A 111 -14.43 -0.82 -11.69
C GLU A 111 -14.68 -0.15 -10.34
N LYS A 112 -15.29 1.04 -10.32
CA LYS A 112 -15.72 1.68 -9.08
C LYS A 112 -16.98 1.02 -8.54
N ALA A 113 -17.03 0.85 -7.22
CA ALA A 113 -18.11 0.17 -6.51
C ALA A 113 -18.92 1.15 -5.64
N ASN A 114 -20.06 0.70 -5.13
CA ASN A 114 -20.82 1.41 -4.12
C ASN A 114 -20.24 1.23 -2.71
N PHE A 115 -20.60 2.16 -1.83
CA PHE A 115 -20.13 2.20 -0.46
C PHE A 115 -20.37 0.86 0.27
N TYR A 116 -19.37 0.37 0.98
CA TYR A 116 -19.40 -0.88 1.76
C TYR A 116 -19.55 -2.18 0.95
N THR A 117 -19.45 -2.17 -0.39
CA THR A 117 -19.50 -3.39 -1.22
C THR A 117 -18.09 -3.82 -1.65
N ILE A 118 -17.86 -5.11 -1.86
CA ILE A 118 -16.55 -5.69 -2.20
C ILE A 118 -16.68 -6.58 -3.44
N GLY A 119 -15.79 -6.39 -4.43
CA GLY A 119 -15.64 -7.26 -5.61
C GLY A 119 -16.87 -7.31 -6.51
N VAL A 120 -17.74 -6.30 -6.43
CA VAL A 120 -18.98 -6.17 -7.21
C VAL A 120 -19.08 -4.78 -7.82
N ASN A 121 -19.81 -4.66 -8.93
CA ASN A 121 -20.01 -3.38 -9.59
C ASN A 121 -21.08 -2.50 -8.88
N ASP A 122 -21.28 -1.30 -9.40
CA ASP A 122 -22.19 -0.27 -8.87
C ASP A 122 -23.69 -0.62 -8.91
N LYS A 123 -24.06 -1.78 -9.46
CA LYS A 123 -25.44 -2.29 -9.43
C LYS A 123 -25.77 -3.05 -8.14
N VAL A 124 -24.78 -3.33 -7.31
CA VAL A 124 -24.96 -3.97 -6.01
C VAL A 124 -25.11 -2.89 -4.94
N SER A 125 -26.25 -2.86 -4.26
CA SER A 125 -26.50 -1.95 -3.15
C SER A 125 -26.02 -2.52 -1.82
N GLN A 126 -25.56 -1.66 -0.91
CA GLN A 126 -25.12 -2.06 0.41
C GLN A 126 -26.18 -2.91 1.15
N GLY A 127 -25.78 -4.11 1.59
CA GLY A 127 -26.64 -5.03 2.34
C GLY A 127 -27.67 -5.79 1.50
N ASP A 128 -27.77 -5.53 0.21
CA ASP A 128 -28.72 -6.23 -0.67
C ASP A 128 -28.11 -7.49 -1.31
N CYS A 129 -28.22 -8.59 -0.58
CA CYS A 129 -27.83 -9.92 -1.09
C CYS A 129 -28.56 -10.29 -2.39
N ALA A 130 -29.76 -9.75 -2.67
CA ALA A 130 -30.50 -10.09 -3.89
C ALA A 130 -29.81 -9.56 -5.14
N SER A 131 -29.10 -8.42 -5.03
CA SER A 131 -28.37 -7.79 -6.14
C SER A 131 -27.00 -8.46 -6.44
N GLU A 132 -26.49 -9.36 -5.59
CA GLU A 132 -25.26 -10.14 -5.84
C GLU A 132 -25.46 -11.23 -6.90
N ILE A 133 -25.93 -10.88 -8.08
CA ILE A 133 -26.07 -11.83 -9.19
C ILE A 133 -24.72 -12.01 -9.92
N PRO A 134 -24.52 -13.13 -10.64
CA PRO A 134 -23.24 -13.42 -11.31
C PRO A 134 -22.73 -12.32 -12.23
N SER A 135 -23.64 -11.62 -12.94
CA SER A 135 -23.26 -10.52 -13.85
C SER A 135 -22.80 -9.24 -13.15
N ASN A 136 -22.97 -9.15 -11.84
CA ASN A 136 -22.54 -8.00 -11.03
C ASN A 136 -21.24 -8.29 -10.24
N LYS A 137 -20.73 -9.53 -10.30
CA LYS A 137 -19.46 -9.94 -9.68
C LYS A 137 -18.31 -9.63 -10.62
N LEU A 138 -17.26 -9.00 -10.09
CA LEU A 138 -16.09 -8.58 -10.83
C LEU A 138 -14.97 -9.63 -10.70
N THR A 139 -14.10 -9.69 -11.68
CA THR A 139 -12.90 -10.55 -11.62
C THR A 139 -11.70 -9.71 -11.18
N SER A 140 -11.01 -10.15 -10.14
CA SER A 140 -9.84 -9.43 -9.63
C SER A 140 -8.57 -9.69 -10.47
N ILE A 141 -7.57 -8.81 -10.34
CA ILE A 141 -6.25 -9.06 -10.93
C ILE A 141 -5.61 -10.34 -10.36
N LEU A 142 -5.86 -10.70 -9.10
CA LEU A 142 -5.41 -11.95 -8.50
C LEU A 142 -6.02 -13.16 -9.22
N ASP A 143 -7.34 -13.12 -9.51
CA ASP A 143 -8.03 -14.18 -10.25
C ASP A 143 -7.48 -14.32 -11.67
N HIS A 144 -7.21 -13.20 -12.36
CA HIS A 144 -6.61 -13.22 -13.70
C HIS A 144 -5.24 -13.89 -13.70
N PHE A 145 -4.38 -13.62 -12.70
CA PHE A 145 -3.07 -14.27 -12.58
C PHE A 145 -3.20 -15.77 -12.32
N ILE A 146 -4.07 -16.17 -11.39
CA ILE A 146 -4.33 -17.58 -11.09
C ILE A 146 -4.91 -18.31 -12.30
N ALA A 147 -5.81 -17.68 -13.05
CA ALA A 147 -6.40 -18.26 -14.27
C ALA A 147 -5.35 -18.43 -15.39
N ASP A 148 -4.35 -17.54 -15.44
CA ASP A 148 -3.22 -17.63 -16.39
C ASP A 148 -2.13 -18.64 -15.95
N GLY A 149 -2.35 -19.39 -14.86
CA GLY A 149 -1.41 -20.39 -14.34
C GLY A 149 -0.22 -19.81 -13.58
N ARG A 150 -0.31 -18.54 -13.16
CA ARG A 150 0.66 -17.89 -12.29
C ARG A 150 0.32 -18.09 -10.83
N SER A 151 1.26 -17.77 -9.94
CA SER A 151 1.03 -17.77 -8.51
C SER A 151 0.32 -16.50 -8.06
N GLY A 152 -0.41 -16.59 -6.93
CA GLY A 152 -1.07 -15.44 -6.37
C GLY A 152 -1.17 -15.49 -4.85
N GLY A 153 -1.10 -14.31 -4.24
CA GLY A 153 -1.22 -14.18 -2.80
C GLY A 153 -1.38 -12.74 -2.31
N PHE A 154 -1.60 -12.60 -1.02
CA PHE A 154 -1.68 -11.30 -0.36
C PHE A 154 -1.11 -11.33 1.08
N VAL A 155 -0.64 -10.18 1.52
CA VAL A 155 -0.11 -9.89 2.85
C VAL A 155 -0.77 -8.62 3.34
N THR A 156 -1.23 -8.58 4.58
CA THR A 156 -1.85 -7.41 5.19
C THR A 156 -1.51 -7.31 6.68
N THR A 157 -1.55 -6.10 7.23
CA THR A 157 -1.55 -5.88 8.69
C THR A 157 -2.97 -5.83 9.27
N SER A 158 -4.01 -5.89 8.42
CA SER A 158 -5.40 -6.05 8.86
C SER A 158 -5.82 -7.52 9.01
N ARG A 159 -7.12 -7.74 9.16
CA ARG A 159 -7.74 -9.06 9.05
C ARG A 159 -7.74 -9.49 7.58
N LEU A 160 -7.49 -10.77 7.31
CA LEU A 160 -7.57 -11.33 5.95
C LEU A 160 -8.93 -11.09 5.29
N THR A 161 -9.96 -10.90 6.09
CA THR A 161 -11.35 -10.68 5.66
C THR A 161 -11.74 -9.20 5.59
N HIS A 162 -10.79 -8.28 5.85
CA HIS A 162 -11.00 -6.84 5.75
C HIS A 162 -11.21 -6.42 4.28
N ALA A 163 -11.56 -5.16 4.07
CA ALA A 163 -11.98 -4.64 2.77
C ALA A 163 -10.96 -4.86 1.66
N THR A 164 -9.71 -4.46 1.88
CA THR A 164 -8.67 -4.49 0.85
C THR A 164 -8.27 -5.90 0.46
N PRO A 165 -7.88 -6.81 1.39
CA PRO A 165 -7.59 -8.19 0.98
C PRO A 165 -8.84 -8.90 0.48
N GLY A 166 -10.02 -8.65 1.06
CA GLY A 166 -11.30 -9.19 0.63
C GLY A 166 -11.61 -8.90 -0.84
N SER A 167 -11.31 -7.69 -1.33
CA SER A 167 -11.52 -7.29 -2.72
C SER A 167 -10.68 -8.10 -3.72
N SER A 168 -9.66 -8.80 -3.28
CA SER A 168 -8.85 -9.66 -4.14
C SER A 168 -9.50 -11.01 -4.45
N TYR A 169 -10.51 -11.46 -3.66
CA TYR A 169 -11.05 -12.81 -3.79
C TYR A 169 -12.54 -12.96 -3.48
N ALA A 170 -13.18 -11.97 -2.85
CA ALA A 170 -14.57 -12.09 -2.40
C ALA A 170 -15.52 -11.15 -3.13
N HIS A 171 -16.81 -11.51 -3.12
CA HIS A 171 -17.91 -10.73 -3.66
C HIS A 171 -18.98 -10.62 -2.59
N THR A 172 -19.27 -9.41 -2.14
CA THR A 172 -20.28 -9.20 -1.11
C THR A 172 -20.91 -7.81 -1.17
N ALA A 173 -22.21 -7.75 -0.89
CA ALA A 173 -22.92 -6.49 -0.74
C ALA A 173 -22.58 -5.76 0.57
N ASN A 174 -21.82 -6.35 1.48
CA ASN A 174 -21.45 -5.67 2.73
C ASN A 174 -20.11 -6.14 3.26
N ARG A 175 -19.13 -5.24 3.37
CA ARG A 175 -17.79 -5.51 3.93
C ARG A 175 -17.81 -6.03 5.37
N ALA A 176 -18.88 -5.76 6.13
CA ALA A 176 -19.02 -6.26 7.49
C ALA A 176 -19.37 -7.76 7.57
N TRP A 177 -19.68 -8.40 6.44
CA TRP A 177 -19.94 -9.84 6.39
C TRP A 177 -18.65 -10.66 6.36
N GLU A 178 -17.73 -10.34 7.25
CA GLU A 178 -16.45 -11.05 7.37
C GLU A 178 -16.62 -12.50 7.84
N SER A 179 -17.66 -12.76 8.66
CA SER A 179 -18.14 -14.08 9.07
C SER A 179 -19.66 -14.08 9.17
N ASN A 180 -20.27 -15.24 9.24
CA ASN A 180 -21.72 -15.39 9.29
C ASN A 180 -22.38 -14.84 10.59
N GLU A 181 -21.62 -14.37 11.57
CA GLU A 181 -22.13 -13.67 12.76
C GLU A 181 -22.98 -12.45 12.38
N LYS A 182 -22.57 -11.70 11.37
CA LYS A 182 -23.26 -10.49 10.91
C LYS A 182 -24.32 -10.75 9.82
N MET A 183 -24.59 -12.02 9.52
CA MET A 183 -25.47 -12.43 8.41
C MET A 183 -26.76 -13.13 8.88
N LYS A 184 -27.23 -12.86 10.10
CA LYS A 184 -28.36 -13.58 10.71
C LYS A 184 -29.62 -13.62 9.82
N ASP A 185 -29.95 -12.52 9.16
CA ASP A 185 -31.14 -12.39 8.32
C ASP A 185 -30.81 -12.32 6.83
N VAL A 186 -29.57 -12.69 6.46
CA VAL A 186 -29.10 -12.68 5.07
C VAL A 186 -29.38 -14.05 4.45
N PRO A 187 -29.94 -14.12 3.21
CA PRO A 187 -30.19 -15.39 2.52
C PRO A 187 -28.91 -16.22 2.37
N GLU A 188 -29.01 -17.55 2.52
CA GLU A 188 -27.88 -18.49 2.44
C GLU A 188 -27.13 -18.47 1.11
N LYS A 189 -27.72 -17.93 0.03
CA LYS A 189 -27.01 -17.80 -1.25
C LYS A 189 -25.84 -16.84 -1.17
N CYS A 190 -25.87 -15.81 -0.30
CA CYS A 190 -24.72 -14.96 -0.01
C CYS A 190 -23.85 -15.61 1.06
N LYS A 191 -22.56 -15.56 0.84
CA LYS A 191 -21.56 -16.19 1.73
C LYS A 191 -20.66 -15.12 2.33
N ASP A 192 -20.27 -15.35 3.59
CA ASP A 192 -19.31 -14.47 4.24
C ASP A 192 -17.93 -14.52 3.57
N ILE A 193 -17.13 -13.48 3.81
CA ILE A 193 -15.82 -13.30 3.18
C ILE A 193 -14.86 -14.45 3.55
N ALA A 194 -14.82 -14.88 4.82
CA ALA A 194 -13.98 -16.00 5.26
C ALA A 194 -14.38 -17.33 4.59
N TYR A 195 -15.70 -17.55 4.41
CA TYR A 195 -16.19 -18.71 3.68
C TYR A 195 -15.70 -18.72 2.23
N GLN A 196 -15.85 -17.59 1.52
CA GLN A 196 -15.42 -17.48 0.12
C GLN A 196 -13.91 -17.70 -0.04
N PHE A 197 -13.08 -17.24 0.90
CA PHE A 197 -11.64 -17.53 0.91
C PHE A 197 -11.37 -19.05 0.92
N VAL A 198 -12.02 -19.79 1.82
CA VAL A 198 -11.72 -21.20 2.06
C VAL A 198 -12.38 -22.11 1.02
N TYR A 199 -13.59 -21.79 0.56
CA TYR A 199 -14.35 -22.69 -0.30
C TYR A 199 -14.22 -22.37 -1.79
N ASP A 200 -14.14 -21.09 -2.15
CA ASP A 200 -14.16 -20.67 -3.54
C ASP A 200 -12.74 -20.36 -4.06
N ASN A 201 -11.81 -19.95 -3.16
CA ASN A 201 -10.48 -19.44 -3.51
C ASN A 201 -9.31 -20.34 -3.10
N THR A 202 -9.48 -21.65 -3.20
CA THR A 202 -8.49 -22.66 -2.79
C THR A 202 -7.15 -22.63 -3.54
N LYS A 203 -7.03 -21.82 -4.59
CA LYS A 203 -5.81 -21.68 -5.41
C LYS A 203 -4.89 -20.56 -4.95
N ILE A 204 -5.32 -19.70 -4.03
CA ILE A 204 -4.47 -18.67 -3.45
C ILE A 204 -3.37 -19.35 -2.65
N GLN A 205 -2.11 -19.06 -2.98
CA GLN A 205 -0.96 -19.77 -2.42
C GLN A 205 -0.46 -19.15 -1.13
N VAL A 206 -0.52 -17.82 -0.98
CA VAL A 206 -0.09 -17.14 0.23
C VAL A 206 -1.17 -16.18 0.68
N ALA A 207 -1.59 -16.29 1.93
CA ALA A 207 -2.48 -15.34 2.60
C ALA A 207 -1.99 -15.16 4.04
N MET A 208 -1.53 -13.95 4.39
CA MET A 208 -0.97 -13.65 5.71
C MET A 208 -1.49 -12.32 6.25
N GLY A 209 -1.87 -12.32 7.54
CA GLY A 209 -2.39 -11.18 8.28
C GLY A 209 -3.06 -11.58 9.59
N GLY A 210 -3.99 -10.77 10.07
CA GLY A 210 -4.80 -11.06 11.25
C GLY A 210 -6.14 -11.72 10.93
N GLY A 211 -7.06 -11.74 11.90
CA GLY A 211 -8.47 -12.08 11.71
C GLY A 211 -8.87 -13.51 12.06
N ARG A 212 -8.10 -14.24 12.90
CA ARG A 212 -8.44 -15.62 13.31
C ARG A 212 -9.90 -15.77 13.76
N ARG A 213 -10.47 -14.73 14.39
CA ARG A 213 -11.85 -14.76 14.91
C ARG A 213 -12.91 -15.08 13.86
N HIS A 214 -12.70 -14.74 12.59
CA HIS A 214 -13.68 -14.97 11.51
C HIS A 214 -13.59 -16.38 10.93
N PHE A 215 -12.51 -17.11 11.22
CA PHE A 215 -12.27 -18.49 10.80
C PHE A 215 -12.64 -19.52 11.87
N LEU A 216 -12.80 -19.10 13.13
CA LEU A 216 -13.06 -19.99 14.26
C LEU A 216 -14.53 -19.93 14.71
N PRO A 217 -15.12 -21.08 15.14
CA PRO A 217 -16.43 -21.10 15.76
C PRO A 217 -16.47 -20.27 17.05
N ASN A 218 -17.64 -19.72 17.37
CA ASN A 218 -17.86 -18.99 18.62
C ASN A 218 -17.78 -19.85 19.90
N THR A 219 -17.65 -21.16 19.75
CA THR A 219 -17.38 -22.12 20.82
C THR A 219 -15.90 -22.45 20.99
N THR A 220 -15.05 -22.03 20.05
CA THR A 220 -13.61 -22.28 20.07
C THR A 220 -12.85 -21.09 20.63
N LYS A 221 -12.05 -21.33 21.68
CA LYS A 221 -11.16 -20.29 22.22
C LYS A 221 -10.06 -19.94 21.23
N ASP A 222 -9.68 -18.67 21.23
CA ASP A 222 -8.50 -18.21 20.50
C ASP A 222 -7.23 -18.82 21.14
N PRO A 223 -6.25 -19.29 20.36
CA PRO A 223 -5.04 -19.92 20.88
C PRO A 223 -4.15 -18.95 21.68
N GLU A 224 -4.23 -17.67 21.41
CA GLU A 224 -3.43 -16.62 22.06
C GLU A 224 -4.17 -15.97 23.23
N TYR A 225 -5.48 -15.72 23.08
CA TYR A 225 -6.29 -14.99 24.06
C TYR A 225 -7.29 -15.90 24.78
N ASN A 226 -6.97 -16.34 25.99
CA ASN A 226 -7.78 -17.27 26.76
C ASN A 226 -9.25 -16.84 27.03
N THR A 227 -9.56 -15.56 26.88
CA THR A 227 -10.90 -14.99 27.10
C THR A 227 -11.65 -14.68 25.81
N LYS A 228 -10.99 -14.77 24.65
CA LYS A 228 -11.59 -14.49 23.34
C LYS A 228 -11.99 -15.80 22.65
N TYR A 229 -13.07 -15.73 21.89
CA TYR A 229 -13.61 -16.86 21.12
C TYR A 229 -13.76 -16.46 19.65
N GLY A 230 -13.80 -17.43 18.77
CA GLY A 230 -14.16 -17.19 17.37
C GLY A 230 -15.52 -16.51 17.22
N ARG A 231 -15.90 -16.13 16.01
CA ARG A 231 -17.15 -15.41 15.73
C ARG A 231 -18.14 -16.19 14.89
N ARG A 232 -17.74 -17.32 14.30
CA ARG A 232 -18.64 -18.09 13.44
C ARG A 232 -19.75 -18.76 14.25
N VAL A 233 -20.98 -18.61 13.76
CA VAL A 233 -22.18 -19.18 14.42
C VAL A 233 -22.66 -20.48 13.76
N ASP A 234 -22.05 -20.90 12.62
CA ASP A 234 -22.33 -22.15 11.92
C ASP A 234 -21.55 -23.35 12.49
N GLY A 235 -20.72 -23.14 13.49
CA GLY A 235 -19.90 -24.18 14.11
C GLY A 235 -18.72 -24.64 13.28
N GLN A 236 -18.46 -24.05 12.09
CA GLN A 236 -17.36 -24.45 11.22
C GLN A 236 -16.03 -23.85 11.66
N ASN A 237 -14.98 -24.68 11.76
CA ASN A 237 -13.60 -24.24 11.85
C ASN A 237 -13.00 -24.15 10.44
N LEU A 238 -12.99 -22.96 9.87
CA LEU A 238 -12.53 -22.74 8.49
C LEU A 238 -11.02 -22.94 8.32
N ILE A 239 -10.22 -22.85 9.38
CA ILE A 239 -8.79 -23.19 9.33
C ILE A 239 -8.64 -24.69 9.03
N THR A 240 -9.35 -25.53 9.79
CA THR A 240 -9.35 -26.98 9.57
C THR A 240 -9.90 -27.34 8.18
N GLU A 241 -10.95 -26.66 7.72
CA GLU A 241 -11.51 -26.90 6.39
C GLU A 241 -10.54 -26.49 5.29
N TRP A 242 -9.80 -25.38 5.45
CA TRP A 242 -8.74 -24.99 4.53
C TRP A 242 -7.65 -26.06 4.43
N GLN A 243 -7.15 -26.56 5.57
CA GLN A 243 -6.15 -27.63 5.62
C GLN A 243 -6.65 -28.90 4.90
N LYS A 244 -7.86 -29.38 5.21
CA LYS A 244 -8.46 -30.55 4.55
C LYS A 244 -8.54 -30.38 3.02
N LYS A 245 -8.87 -29.17 2.56
CA LYS A 245 -8.95 -28.88 1.12
C LYS A 245 -7.59 -28.92 0.42
N GLN A 246 -6.53 -28.49 1.11
CA GLN A 246 -5.18 -28.58 0.58
C GLN A 246 -4.69 -30.04 0.59
N ASP A 247 -4.97 -30.81 1.67
CA ASP A 247 -4.68 -32.25 1.77
C ASP A 247 -5.35 -33.04 0.65
N ALA A 248 -6.64 -32.79 0.42
CA ALA A 248 -7.41 -33.48 -0.62
C ALA A 248 -6.87 -33.24 -2.04
N LYS A 249 -6.06 -32.18 -2.23
CA LYS A 249 -5.39 -31.85 -3.49
C LYS A 249 -3.91 -32.27 -3.52
N GLY A 250 -3.41 -32.92 -2.46
CA GLY A 250 -2.02 -33.34 -2.33
C GLY A 250 -1.03 -32.16 -2.32
N ARG A 251 -1.40 -31.01 -1.77
CA ARG A 251 -0.60 -29.80 -1.79
C ARG A 251 0.26 -29.68 -0.54
N ASN A 252 1.51 -29.26 -0.68
CA ASN A 252 2.38 -28.91 0.44
C ASN A 252 1.89 -27.60 1.05
N HIS A 253 1.31 -27.67 2.24
CA HIS A 253 0.71 -26.50 2.87
C HIS A 253 1.08 -26.38 4.35
N ARG A 254 1.00 -25.13 4.86
CA ARG A 254 1.20 -24.81 6.29
C ARG A 254 0.15 -23.78 6.72
N TYR A 255 -0.39 -24.00 7.91
CA TYR A 255 -1.09 -23.00 8.69
C TYR A 255 -0.20 -22.57 9.85
N VAL A 256 -0.08 -21.28 10.09
CA VAL A 256 0.72 -20.69 11.20
C VAL A 256 -0.04 -19.54 11.84
N TRP A 257 0.13 -19.35 13.15
CA TRP A 257 -0.57 -18.31 13.86
C TRP A 257 0.32 -17.44 14.77
N ASN A 258 1.60 -17.79 14.94
CA ASN A 258 2.60 -17.03 15.69
C ASN A 258 3.93 -16.96 14.95
N LYS A 259 4.82 -16.11 15.47
CA LYS A 259 6.15 -15.88 14.87
C LYS A 259 7.01 -17.15 14.83
N GLY A 260 7.00 -17.96 15.90
CA GLY A 260 7.82 -19.18 15.96
C GLY A 260 7.41 -20.20 14.90
N GLU A 261 6.10 -20.41 14.71
CA GLU A 261 5.60 -21.27 13.64
C GLU A 261 5.91 -20.68 12.25
N PHE A 262 5.71 -19.36 12.08
CA PHE A 262 6.04 -18.64 10.85
C PHE A 262 7.53 -18.79 10.49
N ASP A 263 8.44 -18.61 11.44
CA ASP A 263 9.88 -18.74 11.21
C ASP A 263 10.27 -20.16 10.78
N SER A 264 9.57 -21.17 11.30
CA SER A 264 9.78 -22.59 10.95
C SER A 264 9.36 -22.97 9.51
N VAL A 265 8.61 -22.11 8.81
CA VAL A 265 8.18 -22.37 7.43
C VAL A 265 9.35 -22.25 6.48
N ASP A 266 9.71 -23.37 5.82
CA ASP A 266 10.63 -23.37 4.69
C ASP A 266 9.91 -23.00 3.40
N PRO A 267 10.24 -21.85 2.77
CA PRO A 267 9.60 -21.42 1.52
C PRO A 267 9.83 -22.36 0.33
N GLN A 268 10.91 -23.13 0.35
CA GLN A 268 11.22 -24.04 -0.77
C GLN A 268 10.30 -25.25 -0.81
N SER A 269 9.93 -25.77 0.35
CA SER A 269 9.06 -26.95 0.48
C SER A 269 7.57 -26.61 0.69
N THR A 270 7.23 -25.35 0.96
CA THR A 270 5.85 -24.92 1.20
C THR A 270 5.28 -24.23 -0.05
N ASP A 271 4.14 -24.71 -0.57
CA ASP A 271 3.47 -24.16 -1.74
C ASP A 271 2.26 -23.31 -1.37
N TYR A 272 1.59 -23.64 -0.26
CA TYR A 272 0.43 -22.93 0.26
C TYR A 272 0.65 -22.54 1.72
N LEU A 273 0.55 -21.25 2.02
CA LEU A 273 0.74 -20.72 3.38
C LEU A 273 -0.44 -19.86 3.80
N LEU A 274 -1.08 -20.25 4.90
CA LEU A 274 -2.08 -19.45 5.60
C LEU A 274 -1.51 -19.00 6.95
N GLY A 275 -1.33 -17.69 7.13
CA GLY A 275 -0.89 -17.07 8.38
C GLY A 275 -2.00 -16.20 8.98
N LEU A 276 -2.46 -16.53 10.18
CA LEU A 276 -3.46 -15.75 10.93
C LEU A 276 -2.86 -15.37 12.29
N PHE A 277 -2.07 -14.30 12.32
CA PHE A 277 -1.19 -13.98 13.45
C PHE A 277 -1.89 -13.29 14.61
N GLU A 278 -3.05 -12.69 14.39
CA GLU A 278 -3.81 -11.97 15.40
C GLU A 278 -5.31 -12.35 15.41
N TYR A 279 -5.95 -12.16 16.56
CA TYR A 279 -7.40 -12.34 16.70
C TYR A 279 -8.19 -11.39 15.79
N SER A 280 -7.76 -10.12 15.73
CA SER A 280 -8.34 -9.05 14.88
C SER A 280 -7.28 -8.52 13.90
N HIS A 281 -7.09 -7.20 13.84
CA HIS A 281 -5.95 -6.60 13.11
C HIS A 281 -4.65 -7.00 13.79
N MET A 282 -3.54 -7.04 13.07
CA MET A 282 -2.21 -7.20 13.65
C MET A 282 -1.89 -6.00 14.54
N GLN A 283 -0.95 -6.18 15.46
CA GLN A 283 -0.51 -5.09 16.34
C GLN A 283 0.21 -4.01 15.53
N TYR A 284 0.18 -2.78 16.03
CA TYR A 284 1.04 -1.73 15.47
C TYR A 284 2.52 -2.15 15.58
N GLU A 285 3.32 -1.79 14.62
CA GLU A 285 4.76 -2.16 14.58
C GLU A 285 5.50 -1.77 15.87
N VAL A 286 5.11 -0.66 16.50
CA VAL A 286 5.70 -0.21 17.78
C VAL A 286 5.28 -1.03 18.98
N ASP A 287 4.11 -1.66 18.93
CA ASP A 287 3.52 -2.46 20.01
C ASP A 287 3.73 -3.97 19.79
N ARG A 288 4.24 -4.34 18.63
CA ARG A 288 4.34 -5.72 18.16
C ARG A 288 5.22 -6.57 19.08
N ASP A 289 4.68 -7.69 19.58
CA ASP A 289 5.49 -8.74 20.22
C ASP A 289 6.36 -9.44 19.18
N THR A 290 7.68 -9.22 19.28
CA THR A 290 8.68 -9.80 18.37
C THR A 290 9.20 -11.17 18.83
N SER A 291 8.71 -11.69 19.97
CA SER A 291 9.06 -13.02 20.46
C SER A 291 8.47 -14.13 19.59
N SER A 292 8.86 -15.38 19.85
CA SER A 292 8.30 -16.54 19.13
C SER A 292 6.78 -16.71 19.32
N ASN A 293 6.20 -16.13 20.35
CA ASN A 293 4.76 -16.17 20.63
C ASN A 293 4.00 -15.03 19.95
N GLY A 294 4.69 -13.97 19.54
CA GLY A 294 4.12 -12.82 18.88
C GLY A 294 3.91 -13.02 17.37
N GLU A 295 4.08 -11.96 16.61
CA GLU A 295 3.75 -11.94 15.19
C GLU A 295 4.88 -11.40 14.30
N PRO A 296 4.96 -11.80 13.02
CA PRO A 296 5.96 -11.28 12.08
C PRO A 296 5.65 -9.84 11.68
N SER A 297 6.68 -9.08 11.31
CA SER A 297 6.52 -7.78 10.66
C SER A 297 5.99 -7.93 9.22
N ILE A 298 5.42 -6.85 8.67
CA ILE A 298 5.01 -6.80 7.27
C ILE A 298 6.19 -7.12 6.32
N THR A 299 7.40 -6.67 6.66
CA THR A 299 8.63 -6.96 5.88
C THR A 299 8.93 -8.45 5.83
N GLU A 300 8.87 -9.15 6.97
CA GLU A 300 9.11 -10.60 7.04
C GLU A 300 8.04 -11.37 6.28
N MET A 301 6.77 -10.96 6.37
CA MET A 301 5.68 -11.57 5.62
C MET A 301 5.85 -11.39 4.11
N VAL A 302 6.24 -10.21 3.64
CA VAL A 302 6.52 -9.93 2.22
C VAL A 302 7.69 -10.79 1.71
N GLU A 303 8.77 -10.89 2.48
CA GLU A 303 9.90 -11.74 2.12
C GLU A 303 9.46 -13.21 1.94
N LYS A 304 8.74 -13.76 2.91
CA LYS A 304 8.25 -15.15 2.88
C LYS A 304 7.32 -15.36 1.69
N ALA A 305 6.38 -14.43 1.45
CA ALA A 305 5.44 -14.49 0.34
C ALA A 305 6.16 -14.53 -1.02
N ILE A 306 7.08 -13.60 -1.26
CA ILE A 306 7.83 -13.56 -2.53
C ILE A 306 8.64 -14.84 -2.72
N ARG A 307 9.30 -15.36 -1.68
CA ARG A 307 10.10 -16.60 -1.77
C ARG A 307 9.25 -17.83 -2.12
N ILE A 308 8.00 -17.89 -1.67
CA ILE A 308 7.06 -18.95 -2.03
C ILE A 308 6.54 -18.76 -3.46
N LEU A 309 6.03 -17.56 -3.78
CA LEU A 309 5.34 -17.30 -5.04
C LEU A 309 6.27 -17.35 -6.25
N LYS A 310 7.51 -16.87 -6.14
CA LYS A 310 8.48 -16.85 -7.24
C LYS A 310 8.99 -18.22 -7.68
N LYS A 311 8.66 -19.30 -6.96
CA LYS A 311 8.94 -20.67 -7.42
C LYS A 311 8.21 -20.98 -8.74
N ASN A 312 7.08 -20.32 -8.99
CA ASN A 312 6.37 -20.45 -10.25
C ASN A 312 7.12 -19.69 -11.36
N SER A 313 7.62 -20.45 -12.34
CA SER A 313 8.35 -19.88 -13.47
C SER A 313 7.50 -18.97 -14.37
N ASN A 314 6.15 -19.09 -14.32
CA ASN A 314 5.24 -18.21 -15.05
C ASN A 314 5.11 -16.84 -14.42
N GLY A 315 5.49 -16.68 -13.13
CA GLY A 315 5.41 -15.43 -12.38
C GLY A 315 4.29 -15.41 -11.34
N PHE A 316 4.08 -14.24 -10.74
CA PHE A 316 3.12 -14.10 -9.64
C PHE A 316 2.51 -12.70 -9.54
N PHE A 317 1.37 -12.64 -8.85
CA PHE A 317 0.78 -11.42 -8.30
C PHE A 317 0.85 -11.45 -6.77
N LEU A 318 1.25 -10.34 -6.15
CA LEU A 318 1.25 -10.15 -4.70
C LEU A 318 0.63 -8.80 -4.35
N LEU A 319 -0.47 -8.83 -3.60
CA LEU A 319 -1.00 -7.65 -2.89
C LEU A 319 -0.30 -7.54 -1.53
N VAL A 320 0.18 -6.34 -1.20
CA VAL A 320 0.73 -6.02 0.13
C VAL A 320 0.01 -4.80 0.67
N GLU A 321 -0.61 -4.93 1.82
CA GLU A 321 -1.36 -3.85 2.45
C GLU A 321 -0.76 -3.47 3.81
N GLY A 322 -0.39 -2.20 3.96
CA GLY A 322 -0.10 -1.56 5.25
C GLY A 322 -1.37 -0.95 5.84
N SER A 323 -2.27 -1.78 6.33
CA SER A 323 -3.59 -1.36 6.78
C SER A 323 -3.57 -0.59 8.11
N ASN A 324 -2.57 -0.81 8.95
CA ASN A 324 -2.50 -0.16 10.25
C ASN A 324 -2.20 1.35 10.16
N ILE A 325 -1.84 1.86 8.97
CA ILE A 325 -1.74 3.32 8.74
C ILE A 325 -3.11 3.96 8.92
N ASP A 326 -4.13 3.42 8.24
CA ASP A 326 -5.52 3.85 8.31
C ASP A 326 -6.10 3.72 9.72
N ILE A 327 -5.91 2.54 10.35
CA ILE A 327 -6.41 2.27 11.70
C ILE A 327 -5.82 3.28 12.70
N ALA A 328 -4.54 3.59 12.59
CA ALA A 328 -3.90 4.59 13.43
C ALA A 328 -4.42 6.02 13.18
N HIS A 329 -4.74 6.37 11.92
CA HIS A 329 -5.35 7.65 11.60
C HIS A 329 -6.78 7.75 12.16
N HIS A 330 -7.59 6.71 12.01
CA HIS A 330 -8.94 6.66 12.60
C HIS A 330 -8.93 6.89 14.12
N ASP A 331 -7.95 6.34 14.82
CA ASP A 331 -7.73 6.56 16.26
C ASP A 331 -7.00 7.90 16.54
N SER A 332 -6.66 8.67 15.52
CA SER A 332 -5.83 9.90 15.60
C SER A 332 -4.46 9.68 16.26
N LEU A 333 -3.87 8.49 16.14
CA LEU A 333 -2.55 8.13 16.65
C LEU A 333 -1.47 8.43 15.60
N ALA A 334 -1.22 9.73 15.37
CA ALA A 334 -0.33 10.18 14.28
C ALA A 334 1.06 9.52 14.31
N ALA A 335 1.70 9.41 15.46
CA ALA A 335 3.03 8.78 15.58
C ALA A 335 3.02 7.30 15.15
N LYS A 336 1.94 6.56 15.45
CA LYS A 336 1.77 5.17 14.98
C LYS A 336 1.57 5.12 13.47
N ALA A 337 0.73 5.98 12.89
CA ALA A 337 0.52 6.05 11.44
C ALA A 337 1.82 6.32 10.67
N LEU A 338 2.66 7.25 11.18
CA LEU A 338 3.97 7.52 10.57
C LEU A 338 4.91 6.32 10.68
N THR A 339 4.89 5.59 11.78
CA THR A 339 5.72 4.39 11.97
C THR A 339 5.29 3.24 11.05
N GLU A 340 3.98 3.03 10.89
CA GLU A 340 3.43 2.05 9.94
C GLU A 340 3.82 2.36 8.50
N THR A 341 3.81 3.66 8.12
CA THR A 341 4.27 4.10 6.79
C THR A 341 5.76 3.80 6.58
N VAL A 342 6.61 4.03 7.60
CA VAL A 342 8.04 3.65 7.54
C VAL A 342 8.20 2.13 7.41
N SER A 343 7.35 1.34 8.07
CA SER A 343 7.38 -0.12 8.00
C SER A 343 6.97 -0.64 6.62
N LEU A 344 6.00 0.01 5.96
CA LEU A 344 5.62 -0.30 4.59
C LEU A 344 6.78 -0.03 3.61
N ASP A 345 7.52 1.07 3.76
CA ASP A 345 8.70 1.38 2.94
C ASP A 345 9.82 0.33 3.09
N LYS A 346 10.02 -0.21 4.30
CA LYS A 346 10.93 -1.33 4.52
C LYS A 346 10.49 -2.58 3.76
N ALA A 347 9.19 -2.85 3.71
CA ALA A 347 8.63 -3.97 2.94
C ALA A 347 8.78 -3.76 1.43
N VAL A 348 8.60 -2.54 0.92
CA VAL A 348 8.89 -2.18 -0.48
C VAL A 348 10.37 -2.42 -0.79
N THR A 349 11.27 -1.94 0.06
CA THR A 349 12.72 -2.17 -0.09
C THR A 349 13.04 -3.66 -0.19
N LYS A 350 12.46 -4.47 0.71
CA LYS A 350 12.66 -5.93 0.70
C LYS A 350 12.13 -6.59 -0.58
N ALA A 351 11.01 -6.15 -1.10
CA ALA A 351 10.47 -6.67 -2.35
C ALA A 351 11.38 -6.38 -3.54
N LEU A 352 11.93 -5.15 -3.62
CA LEU A 352 12.88 -4.77 -4.67
C LEU A 352 14.19 -5.58 -4.62
N GLU A 353 14.68 -5.91 -3.41
CA GLU A 353 15.85 -6.79 -3.23
C GLU A 353 15.63 -8.22 -3.76
N LEU A 354 14.38 -8.69 -3.76
CA LEU A 354 14.03 -10.06 -4.09
C LEU A 354 13.54 -10.26 -5.52
N THR A 355 13.33 -9.17 -6.27
CA THR A 355 12.75 -9.18 -7.63
C THR A 355 13.65 -8.46 -8.62
N ASN A 356 13.34 -8.60 -9.91
CA ASN A 356 14.07 -7.95 -11.00
C ASN A 356 13.17 -6.89 -11.65
N GLU A 357 13.68 -5.66 -11.80
CA GLU A 357 12.99 -4.53 -12.43
C GLU A 357 12.64 -4.77 -13.90
N GLU A 358 13.39 -5.63 -14.59
CA GLU A 358 13.15 -5.93 -16.01
C GLU A 358 11.83 -6.70 -16.23
N ASP A 359 11.38 -7.48 -15.24
CA ASP A 359 10.22 -8.37 -15.36
C ASP A 359 9.17 -8.21 -14.27
N THR A 360 9.39 -7.31 -13.31
CA THR A 360 8.49 -7.09 -12.18
C THR A 360 7.99 -5.65 -12.14
N LEU A 361 6.69 -5.47 -12.31
CA LEU A 361 6.02 -4.20 -12.08
C LEU A 361 5.73 -4.04 -10.59
N VAL A 362 6.28 -2.99 -9.99
CA VAL A 362 6.01 -2.61 -8.59
C VAL A 362 5.24 -1.30 -8.57
N ILE A 363 4.09 -1.31 -7.91
CA ILE A 363 3.22 -0.14 -7.71
C ILE A 363 3.08 0.09 -6.22
N VAL A 364 3.26 1.32 -5.76
CA VAL A 364 2.98 1.75 -4.38
C VAL A 364 1.98 2.90 -4.44
N THR A 365 0.84 2.75 -3.78
CA THR A 365 -0.21 3.77 -3.75
C THR A 365 -0.92 3.77 -2.42
N ALA A 366 -1.80 4.72 -2.21
CA ALA A 366 -2.85 4.66 -1.19
C ALA A 366 -4.18 4.34 -1.87
N ASP A 367 -5.13 3.85 -1.09
CA ASP A 367 -6.50 3.65 -1.54
C ASP A 367 -7.36 4.91 -1.35
N HIS A 368 -7.16 5.66 -0.27
CA HIS A 368 -7.68 7.00 0.03
C HIS A 368 -6.71 7.74 0.96
N SER A 369 -7.09 8.92 1.42
CA SER A 369 -6.39 9.72 2.42
C SER A 369 -7.20 9.82 3.71
N HIS A 370 -6.67 10.56 4.70
CA HIS A 370 -7.32 10.96 5.95
C HIS A 370 -7.39 12.49 6.07
N VAL A 371 -8.27 13.00 6.94
CA VAL A 371 -8.34 14.45 7.22
C VAL A 371 -7.18 14.90 8.12
N PHE A 372 -6.00 14.40 7.82
CA PHE A 372 -4.73 14.62 8.48
C PHE A 372 -3.93 15.71 7.79
N SER A 373 -3.26 16.58 8.54
CA SER A 373 -2.46 17.65 7.97
C SER A 373 -1.23 17.98 8.82
N MET A 374 -0.21 18.58 8.18
CA MET A 374 0.89 19.23 8.87
C MET A 374 0.84 20.74 8.61
N GLY A 375 1.07 21.54 9.65
CA GLY A 375 0.94 22.99 9.58
C GLY A 375 1.94 23.72 10.48
N GLY A 376 1.80 25.08 10.49
CA GLY A 376 2.74 25.97 11.15
C GLY A 376 3.89 26.38 10.22
N TYR A 377 4.67 27.39 10.63
CA TYR A 377 5.84 27.86 9.88
C TYR A 377 7.12 27.39 10.59
N ASN A 378 7.19 26.08 10.84
CA ASN A 378 8.25 25.47 11.62
C ASN A 378 9.63 25.63 10.97
N TYR A 379 10.64 25.80 11.80
CA TYR A 379 12.01 25.72 11.31
C TYR A 379 12.31 24.32 10.75
N ARG A 380 13.15 24.24 9.73
CA ARG A 380 13.65 22.96 9.22
C ARG A 380 14.32 22.15 10.35
N GLY A 381 13.98 20.89 10.45
CA GLY A 381 14.44 20.00 11.53
C GLY A 381 13.65 20.11 12.83
N ASN A 382 12.55 20.89 12.87
CA ASN A 382 11.64 20.84 14.01
C ASN A 382 11.06 19.42 14.14
N ASP A 383 10.97 18.94 15.38
CA ASP A 383 10.40 17.62 15.63
C ASP A 383 8.99 17.53 15.02
N ILE A 384 8.80 16.60 14.08
CA ILE A 384 7.52 16.47 13.37
C ILE A 384 6.36 16.10 14.31
N LEU A 385 6.64 15.39 15.40
CA LEU A 385 5.67 15.03 16.44
C LEU A 385 5.55 16.13 17.51
N GLY A 386 6.41 17.15 17.45
CA GLY A 386 6.50 18.21 18.43
C GLY A 386 5.50 19.35 18.20
N LEU A 387 5.67 20.36 19.04
CA LEU A 387 4.92 21.62 18.92
C LEU A 387 5.39 22.40 17.69
N ALA A 388 4.44 23.11 17.06
CA ALA A 388 4.75 24.05 16.01
C ALA A 388 5.49 25.28 16.56
N ASN A 389 6.38 25.84 15.73
CA ASN A 389 7.08 27.10 16.02
C ASN A 389 6.40 28.26 15.25
N PRO A 390 5.34 28.87 15.81
CA PRO A 390 4.67 29.96 15.12
C PRO A 390 5.65 31.15 14.96
N ILE A 391 5.51 31.86 13.86
CA ILE A 391 6.30 33.08 13.64
C ILE A 391 5.85 34.16 14.61
N ASP A 392 6.78 34.97 15.12
CA ASP A 392 6.57 35.92 16.18
C ASP A 392 5.43 36.95 15.92
N TYR A 393 5.15 37.24 14.66
CA TYR A 393 4.10 38.20 14.26
C TYR A 393 2.74 37.52 13.95
N GLU A 394 2.63 36.21 14.04
CA GLU A 394 1.36 35.47 13.86
C GLU A 394 1.17 34.39 14.95
N PRO A 395 1.14 34.76 16.24
CA PRO A 395 0.91 33.81 17.31
C PRO A 395 -0.54 33.31 17.27
N PRO A 396 -0.82 32.13 17.84
CA PRO A 396 -2.19 31.65 18.02
C PRO A 396 -3.02 32.68 18.81
N LEU A 397 -4.24 32.97 18.34
CA LEU A 397 -5.10 34.03 18.92
C LEU A 397 -5.49 33.75 20.38
N ASP A 398 -5.54 32.50 20.79
CA ASP A 398 -5.81 32.06 22.17
C ASP A 398 -4.54 31.95 23.02
N GLY A 399 -3.36 32.15 22.43
CA GLY A 399 -2.06 32.07 23.11
C GLY A 399 -1.66 30.63 23.48
N MET A 400 -2.39 29.59 23.00
CA MET A 400 -2.10 28.18 23.33
C MET A 400 -1.19 27.56 22.26
N PRO A 401 -0.15 26.80 22.68
CA PRO A 401 0.67 26.04 21.74
C PRO A 401 -0.17 25.00 20.99
N TYR A 402 0.32 24.55 19.83
CA TYR A 402 -0.31 23.50 19.03
C TYR A 402 0.76 22.62 18.38
N THR A 403 0.39 21.39 18.00
CA THR A 403 1.29 20.46 17.35
C THR A 403 1.42 20.72 15.85
N THR A 404 2.56 20.36 15.27
CA THR A 404 2.78 20.39 13.82
C THR A 404 1.73 19.55 13.08
N LEU A 405 1.40 18.38 13.64
CA LEU A 405 0.42 17.44 13.10
C LEU A 405 -0.96 17.68 13.73
N ASN A 406 -2.00 17.63 12.92
CA ASN A 406 -3.37 17.80 13.39
C ASN A 406 -4.39 17.12 12.45
N TYR A 407 -5.63 17.00 12.91
CA TYR A 407 -6.75 16.43 12.17
C TYR A 407 -7.90 17.42 12.02
N ALA A 408 -8.66 17.37 10.91
CA ALA A 408 -9.84 18.21 10.76
C ALA A 408 -11.00 17.73 11.65
N ASN A 409 -11.12 16.43 11.86
CA ASN A 409 -12.06 15.84 12.81
C ASN A 409 -11.41 14.65 13.55
N GLY A 410 -12.03 14.17 14.62
CA GLY A 410 -11.49 13.02 15.38
C GLY A 410 -11.72 13.14 16.88
N PRO A 411 -11.19 12.16 17.64
CA PRO A 411 -11.30 12.14 19.11
C PRO A 411 -10.46 13.22 19.80
N GLY A 412 -9.52 13.86 19.09
CA GLY A 412 -8.61 14.87 19.65
C GLY A 412 -9.25 16.22 20.01
N VAL A 413 -10.56 16.30 20.07
CA VAL A 413 -11.28 17.51 20.47
C VAL A 413 -11.39 17.59 21.99
N ASN A 414 -10.69 18.55 22.59
CA ASN A 414 -10.80 18.85 24.00
C ASN A 414 -10.92 20.36 24.21
N PHE A 415 -12.15 20.86 24.31
CA PHE A 415 -12.46 22.25 24.62
C PHE A 415 -12.99 22.37 26.05
N THR A 416 -12.11 22.28 27.04
CA THR A 416 -12.49 22.60 28.42
C THR A 416 -12.67 24.11 28.54
N SER A 417 -13.84 24.56 28.89
CA SER A 417 -14.17 25.99 29.05
C SER A 417 -14.04 26.82 27.74
N GLY A 418 -14.20 26.18 26.57
CA GLY A 418 -14.14 26.86 25.26
C GLY A 418 -12.72 27.23 24.79
N LYS A 419 -11.68 26.71 25.43
CA LYS A 419 -10.28 26.91 25.04
C LYS A 419 -9.60 25.60 24.75
N ARG A 420 -8.63 25.61 23.82
CA ARG A 420 -7.74 24.48 23.59
C ARG A 420 -6.88 24.19 24.85
N PRO A 421 -6.45 22.94 25.05
CA PRO A 421 -5.53 22.61 26.14
C PRO A 421 -4.17 23.30 25.95
N ASN A 422 -3.51 23.62 27.05
CA ASN A 422 -2.12 24.10 27.01
C ASN A 422 -1.19 22.87 26.92
N LEU A 423 -0.48 22.76 25.81
CA LEU A 423 0.42 21.63 25.51
C LEU A 423 1.86 21.83 26.00
N THR A 424 2.19 22.94 26.69
CA THR A 424 3.57 23.28 27.09
C THR A 424 4.30 22.14 27.84
N ASN A 425 3.57 21.37 28.65
CA ASN A 425 4.12 20.26 29.45
C ASN A 425 3.54 18.90 29.06
N VAL A 426 3.01 18.79 27.85
CA VAL A 426 2.47 17.53 27.32
C VAL A 426 3.52 16.89 26.42
N ASP A 427 3.79 15.60 26.63
CA ASP A 427 4.61 14.80 25.71
C ASP A 427 3.81 14.49 24.44
N THR A 428 3.98 15.34 23.41
CA THR A 428 3.33 15.18 22.11
C THR A 428 4.03 14.15 21.20
N THR A 429 5.20 13.65 21.62
CA THR A 429 5.98 12.66 20.87
C THR A 429 5.62 11.20 21.23
N SER A 430 4.81 11.01 22.25
CA SER A 430 4.30 9.69 22.65
C SER A 430 3.52 9.04 21.52
N PHE A 431 3.66 7.73 21.33
CA PHE A 431 2.88 6.95 20.39
C PHE A 431 1.38 6.94 20.67
N ASP A 432 0.99 7.21 21.91
CA ASP A 432 -0.43 7.27 22.34
C ASP A 432 -0.96 8.70 22.41
N TYR A 433 -0.17 9.71 21.99
CA TYR A 433 -0.63 11.09 21.93
C TYR A 433 -1.62 11.27 20.77
N ILE A 434 -2.75 11.89 21.07
CA ILE A 434 -3.81 12.22 20.11
C ILE A 434 -3.71 13.72 19.79
N PRO A 435 -3.25 14.12 18.58
CA PRO A 435 -3.23 15.52 18.15
C PRO A 435 -4.61 16.17 18.15
N GLN A 436 -4.64 17.49 18.22
CA GLN A 436 -5.89 18.23 18.20
C GLN A 436 -6.67 18.03 16.90
N ALA A 437 -8.00 18.00 17.04
CA ALA A 437 -8.95 18.00 15.95
C ALA A 437 -9.94 19.20 16.10
N ALA A 438 -10.56 19.61 14.99
CA ALA A 438 -11.51 20.73 15.00
C ALA A 438 -12.96 20.27 15.25
N VAL A 439 -13.36 19.12 14.72
CA VAL A 439 -14.72 18.58 14.85
C VAL A 439 -14.69 17.29 15.67
N PRO A 440 -15.51 17.16 16.75
CA PRO A 440 -15.54 15.96 17.59
C PRO A 440 -16.30 14.83 16.89
N VAL A 441 -15.60 13.75 16.62
CA VAL A 441 -16.16 12.46 16.19
C VAL A 441 -15.42 11.33 16.92
N GLU A 442 -16.06 10.19 17.08
CA GLU A 442 -15.49 9.03 17.79
C GLU A 442 -14.26 8.47 17.05
N TYR A 443 -14.36 8.39 15.71
CA TYR A 443 -13.31 7.97 14.81
C TYR A 443 -13.07 9.07 13.78
N GLU A 444 -11.80 9.39 13.51
CA GLU A 444 -11.41 10.29 12.45
C GLU A 444 -11.86 9.73 11.10
N THR A 445 -12.14 10.58 10.13
CA THR A 445 -12.70 10.19 8.83
C THR A 445 -11.68 10.26 7.70
N HIS A 446 -11.94 9.49 6.64
CA HIS A 446 -11.14 9.56 5.43
C HIS A 446 -11.14 10.97 4.83
N GLY A 447 -10.06 11.31 4.12
CA GLY A 447 -9.92 12.47 3.24
C GLY A 447 -10.38 12.15 1.82
N GLY A 448 -10.83 13.16 1.10
CA GLY A 448 -11.36 13.02 -0.27
C GLY A 448 -10.41 13.49 -1.37
N GLU A 449 -9.20 13.90 -1.03
CA GLU A 449 -8.20 14.34 -1.98
C GLU A 449 -7.57 13.18 -2.78
N ASP A 450 -6.99 13.52 -3.94
CA ASP A 450 -6.24 12.57 -4.76
C ASP A 450 -5.02 12.04 -4.00
N VAL A 451 -4.70 10.75 -4.21
CA VAL A 451 -3.55 10.09 -3.60
C VAL A 451 -2.47 9.76 -4.63
N PRO A 452 -1.19 9.67 -4.25
CA PRO A 452 -0.13 9.40 -5.22
C PRO A 452 -0.06 7.92 -5.60
N ILE A 453 0.38 7.66 -6.84
CA ILE A 453 0.77 6.35 -7.35
C ILE A 453 2.23 6.43 -7.74
N PHE A 454 3.10 5.65 -7.11
CA PHE A 454 4.51 5.49 -7.49
C PHE A 454 4.67 4.16 -8.22
N SER A 455 5.38 4.15 -9.35
CA SER A 455 5.52 2.92 -10.12
C SER A 455 6.87 2.77 -10.79
N LYS A 456 7.32 1.50 -10.89
CA LYS A 456 8.61 1.08 -11.45
C LYS A 456 8.50 -0.29 -12.10
N GLY A 457 9.26 -0.52 -13.17
CA GLY A 457 9.28 -1.78 -13.91
C GLY A 457 8.47 -1.75 -15.20
N PRO A 458 8.09 -2.92 -15.75
CA PRO A 458 7.40 -3.02 -17.04
C PRO A 458 6.12 -2.20 -17.10
N MET A 459 5.97 -1.38 -18.15
CA MET A 459 4.80 -0.53 -18.44
C MET A 459 4.46 0.52 -17.36
N SER A 460 5.34 0.72 -16.36
CA SER A 460 5.11 1.69 -15.26
C SER A 460 4.88 3.12 -15.75
N HIS A 461 5.44 3.50 -16.90
CA HIS A 461 5.27 4.82 -17.54
C HIS A 461 3.82 5.15 -17.91
N LEU A 462 2.91 4.16 -17.95
CA LEU A 462 1.49 4.38 -18.17
C LEU A 462 0.80 5.03 -16.94
N LEU A 463 1.41 4.90 -15.76
CA LEU A 463 0.97 5.54 -14.52
C LEU A 463 1.63 6.92 -14.38
N ASN A 464 1.05 7.91 -15.05
CA ASN A 464 1.47 9.31 -15.04
C ASN A 464 0.25 10.25 -15.07
N GLY A 465 0.40 11.51 -14.65
CA GLY A 465 -0.68 12.51 -14.60
C GLY A 465 -1.77 12.16 -13.60
N VAL A 466 -2.99 12.66 -13.79
CA VAL A 466 -4.15 12.39 -12.91
C VAL A 466 -5.03 11.32 -13.55
N LYS A 467 -5.34 10.27 -12.82
CA LYS A 467 -6.08 9.09 -13.30
C LYS A 467 -7.26 8.76 -12.40
N GLU A 468 -8.24 8.06 -12.96
CA GLU A 468 -9.24 7.36 -12.17
C GLU A 468 -8.60 6.16 -11.46
N GLN A 469 -8.98 5.86 -10.22
CA GLN A 469 -8.35 4.82 -9.41
C GLN A 469 -8.42 3.42 -10.06
N HIS A 470 -9.55 3.08 -10.67
CA HIS A 470 -9.75 1.79 -11.35
C HIS A 470 -8.81 1.58 -12.56
N TYR A 471 -8.21 2.65 -13.10
CA TYR A 471 -7.23 2.57 -14.20
C TYR A 471 -5.99 1.76 -13.81
N VAL A 472 -5.63 1.72 -12.52
CA VAL A 472 -4.47 0.95 -12.03
C VAL A 472 -4.63 -0.55 -12.34
N ALA A 473 -5.82 -1.12 -12.15
CA ALA A 473 -6.09 -2.51 -12.48
C ALA A 473 -5.91 -2.79 -13.98
N HIS A 474 -6.36 -1.88 -14.85
CA HIS A 474 -6.20 -2.01 -16.29
C HIS A 474 -4.72 -1.95 -16.72
N VAL A 475 -3.92 -1.07 -16.10
CA VAL A 475 -2.46 -1.03 -16.35
C VAL A 475 -1.80 -2.34 -15.91
N MET A 476 -2.18 -2.91 -14.76
CA MET A 476 -1.66 -4.19 -14.30
C MET A 476 -2.02 -5.33 -15.26
N GLN A 477 -3.28 -5.41 -15.71
CA GLN A 477 -3.72 -6.40 -16.69
C GLN A 477 -2.97 -6.25 -18.02
N TYR A 478 -2.85 -5.02 -18.52
CA TYR A 478 -2.12 -4.71 -19.74
C TYR A 478 -0.64 -5.11 -19.64
N ALA A 479 0.05 -4.68 -18.58
CA ALA A 479 1.46 -4.98 -18.36
C ALA A 479 1.75 -6.49 -18.27
N ALA A 480 0.86 -7.24 -17.62
CA ALA A 480 1.00 -8.68 -17.46
C ALA A 480 0.41 -9.51 -18.59
N CYS A 481 -0.33 -8.90 -19.52
CA CYS A 481 -1.03 -9.61 -20.61
C CYS A 481 -2.05 -10.63 -20.07
N VAL A 482 -2.90 -10.19 -19.16
CA VAL A 482 -3.98 -11.01 -18.60
C VAL A 482 -5.33 -10.28 -18.74
N GLY A 483 -6.43 -10.95 -18.41
CA GLY A 483 -7.75 -10.36 -18.51
C GLY A 483 -8.09 -9.91 -19.93
N ASP A 484 -8.65 -8.73 -20.06
CA ASP A 484 -9.11 -8.17 -21.35
C ASP A 484 -7.95 -7.86 -22.32
N PHE A 485 -6.73 -7.74 -21.81
CA PHE A 485 -5.54 -7.40 -22.61
C PHE A 485 -4.70 -8.60 -23.04
N LYS A 486 -5.16 -9.83 -22.81
CA LYS A 486 -4.41 -11.06 -23.11
C LYS A 486 -4.00 -11.18 -24.58
N ASP A 487 -4.82 -10.68 -25.48
CA ASP A 487 -4.63 -10.78 -26.93
C ASP A 487 -4.08 -9.52 -27.60
N ASP A 488 -3.70 -8.52 -26.82
CA ASP A 488 -3.12 -7.29 -27.35
C ASP A 488 -1.80 -7.53 -28.09
N SER A 489 -1.50 -6.64 -29.05
CA SER A 489 -0.36 -6.81 -29.96
C SER A 489 0.99 -6.90 -29.23
N HIS A 490 1.19 -6.14 -28.13
CA HIS A 490 2.42 -6.19 -27.35
C HIS A 490 2.60 -7.51 -26.63
N CYS A 491 1.51 -8.25 -26.37
CA CYS A 491 1.52 -9.55 -25.70
C CYS A 491 1.90 -10.70 -26.63
N LYS A 492 1.77 -10.50 -27.95
CA LYS A 492 2.06 -11.50 -28.98
C LYS A 492 3.51 -11.49 -29.45
N ASN A 493 4.25 -10.37 -29.23
CA ASN A 493 5.64 -10.23 -29.61
C ASN A 493 6.55 -10.91 -28.58
N THR A 494 6.93 -12.17 -28.85
CA THR A 494 7.84 -12.98 -28.02
C THR A 494 9.32 -12.80 -28.38
N GLU A 495 9.66 -11.98 -29.38
CA GLU A 495 11.06 -11.71 -29.69
C GLU A 495 11.60 -10.60 -28.78
N PRO A 496 12.74 -10.84 -28.09
CA PRO A 496 13.44 -9.78 -27.40
C PRO A 496 13.83 -8.73 -28.44
N LYS A 497 13.39 -7.48 -28.25
CA LYS A 497 13.90 -6.37 -29.06
C LYS A 497 15.43 -6.42 -28.97
N PRO A 498 16.16 -6.40 -30.12
CA PRO A 498 17.60 -6.37 -30.07
C PRO A 498 18.03 -5.18 -29.24
N THR A 499 18.71 -5.44 -28.14
CA THR A 499 19.42 -4.40 -27.38
C THR A 499 20.38 -3.77 -28.37
N CYS A 500 20.13 -2.52 -28.71
CA CYS A 500 21.00 -1.77 -29.62
C CYS A 500 22.32 -1.45 -28.89
N SER A 501 23.15 -2.46 -28.68
CA SER A 501 24.52 -2.30 -28.19
C SER A 501 25.50 -2.20 -29.37
N SER A 502 25.12 -1.57 -30.43
CA SER A 502 26.03 -0.99 -31.46
C SER A 502 25.20 -0.37 -32.58
N CYS A 503 24.74 0.86 -32.41
CA CYS A 503 24.54 1.72 -33.56
C CYS A 503 25.95 2.15 -34.03
N LEU A 504 26.70 1.22 -34.60
CA LEU A 504 27.74 1.55 -35.52
C LEU A 504 27.02 2.11 -36.76
N PHE A 505 27.02 3.43 -36.86
CA PHE A 505 26.75 4.11 -38.12
C PHE A 505 27.70 3.50 -39.16
N THR A 506 27.21 2.57 -39.96
CA THR A 506 27.94 2.13 -41.13
C THR A 506 27.95 3.28 -42.14
N TRP A 507 29.11 3.73 -42.49
CA TRP A 507 29.40 4.84 -43.40
C TRP A 507 28.84 4.63 -44.81
N ASP A 508 28.20 3.52 -45.13
CA ASP A 508 27.72 3.15 -46.44
C ASP A 508 26.54 3.97 -46.98
N ARG A 509 25.79 4.69 -46.13
CA ARG A 509 24.71 5.56 -46.63
C ARG A 509 25.12 7.01 -46.87
N VAL A 510 26.24 7.47 -46.32
CA VAL A 510 26.76 8.82 -46.57
C VAL A 510 27.48 8.91 -47.92
N THR A 511 28.12 7.82 -48.35
CA THR A 511 28.79 7.73 -49.64
C THR A 511 27.80 7.76 -50.83
N LEU A 512 26.58 7.22 -50.64
CA LEU A 512 25.55 7.25 -51.68
C LEU A 512 24.89 8.63 -51.84
N PHE A 513 24.81 9.42 -50.76
CA PHE A 513 24.26 10.79 -50.82
C PHE A 513 25.25 11.80 -51.40
N LEU A 514 26.55 11.64 -51.17
CA LEU A 514 27.58 12.50 -51.73
C LEU A 514 27.83 12.22 -53.20
N SER A 515 27.64 10.98 -53.69
CA SER A 515 27.72 10.65 -55.12
C SER A 515 26.53 11.21 -55.92
N LEU A 516 25.34 11.34 -55.35
CA LEU A 516 24.17 11.93 -56.00
C LEU A 516 24.26 13.47 -56.07
N ILE A 517 24.86 14.12 -55.08
CA ILE A 517 25.11 15.58 -55.10
C ILE A 517 26.23 15.94 -56.09
N GLY A 518 27.26 15.09 -56.24
CA GLY A 518 28.31 15.27 -57.21
C GLY A 518 27.82 15.20 -58.68
N ILE A 519 26.83 14.35 -58.97
CA ILE A 519 26.22 14.23 -60.28
C ILE A 519 25.29 15.41 -60.61
N TYR A 520 24.63 16.01 -59.60
CA TYR A 520 23.75 17.17 -59.78
C TYR A 520 24.54 18.50 -60.02
N LEU A 521 25.74 18.64 -59.49
CA LEU A 521 26.59 19.82 -59.66
C LEU A 521 27.38 19.82 -60.99
N GLN A 522 27.57 18.67 -61.66
CA GLN A 522 28.17 18.59 -62.94
C GLN A 522 27.22 18.95 -64.08
N GLN A 523 25.91 19.03 -63.93
CA GLN A 523 24.95 19.45 -64.94
C GLN A 523 24.68 20.97 -64.98
N PHE A 524 25.17 21.74 -64.00
CA PHE A 524 25.00 23.19 -63.95
C PHE A 524 26.25 24.00 -64.44
N TYR A 525 27.29 23.35 -64.91
CA TYR A 525 28.49 24.04 -65.44
C TYR A 525 28.59 23.99 -66.96
N PHE A 526 27.51 23.56 -67.69
CA PHE A 526 27.41 23.64 -69.12
C PHE A 526 26.03 24.17 -69.59
N LEU A 527 25.76 25.41 -69.21
CA LEU A 527 24.77 26.28 -69.88
C LEU A 527 25.19 27.73 -69.68
#